data_b359a4f621082ce8fa99653c21ea25e0
#
_entry.id   b359a4f621082ce8fa99653c21ea25e0
#
_cell.length_a   1.000
_cell.length_b   1.000
_cell.length_c   1.000
_cell.angle_alpha   90.00
_cell.angle_beta   90.00
_cell.angle_gamma   90.00
#
_symmetry.space_group_name_H-M   'P 1'
#
loop_
_entity.id
_entity.type
_entity.pdbx_description
1 polymer ?
#
loop_
_entity_poly.entity_id
_entity_poly.type
_entity_poly.pdbx_seq_one_letter_code
_entity_poly.pdbx_strand_id
1 'polypeptide(L)'
;MNIKKIAVLGAGHGGYAAAADLTARGYEVRLHARRQETLDPLREEGGIKTNGIQKGVFPIALATTEIDKAIEGVDLIMLVVPSVAHENYARLLAPLLTPETPIFVNPGHTGGALHFVNELRKAGYIDQVKTCETVTLTYICRKTAPNTVDIFSFTKNLKFAAFPGKFAPEMFELLKPLYPEITLVSSVLETALTNINAVFHAPGMLMNAGWIEDTGGDFLFYREGITPAIGRVIADLDSERMAVAKALGVPTASFLDNFYQAGLTTLEAKESGDCL
;
A
#
# COMPACT_ATOMS: atom_id res chain seq x y z
N MET A 1 17.71 2.49 15.09
CA MET A 1 17.27 1.09 15.27
C MET A 1 17.65 0.33 14.00
N ASN A 2 18.16 -0.88 14.09
CA ASN A 2 18.53 -1.67 12.91
C ASN A 2 17.48 -2.78 12.73
N ILE A 3 16.67 -2.71 11.68
CA ILE A 3 15.65 -3.71 11.39
C ILE A 3 16.34 -5.02 10.95
N LYS A 4 15.93 -6.13 11.57
CA LYS A 4 16.35 -7.48 11.20
C LYS A 4 15.16 -8.41 10.99
N LYS A 5 14.11 -8.24 11.80
CA LYS A 5 12.90 -9.09 11.79
C LYS A 5 11.68 -8.25 11.43
N ILE A 6 10.92 -8.70 10.46
CA ILE A 6 9.76 -7.96 9.93
C ILE A 6 8.55 -8.90 9.89
N ALA A 7 7.44 -8.47 10.52
CA ALA A 7 6.15 -9.11 10.31
C ALA A 7 5.45 -8.46 9.10
N VAL A 8 5.11 -9.24 8.11
CA VAL A 8 4.26 -8.84 6.99
C VAL A 8 2.86 -9.37 7.22
N LEU A 9 1.93 -8.48 7.52
CA LEU A 9 0.53 -8.83 7.79
C LEU A 9 -0.31 -8.63 6.53
N GLY A 10 -0.74 -9.74 5.95
CA GLY A 10 -1.46 -9.81 4.69
C GLY A 10 -0.69 -10.58 3.62
N ALA A 11 -1.35 -11.56 3.01
CA ALA A 11 -0.79 -12.47 2.01
C ALA A 11 -1.42 -12.27 0.61
N GLY A 12 -1.76 -11.01 0.29
CA GLY A 12 -2.20 -10.57 -1.03
C GLY A 12 -1.01 -10.30 -1.98
N HIS A 13 -1.28 -9.61 -3.09
CA HIS A 13 -0.26 -9.23 -4.07
C HIS A 13 0.93 -8.52 -3.42
N GLY A 14 0.66 -7.43 -2.70
CA GLY A 14 1.68 -6.62 -2.05
C GLY A 14 2.39 -7.32 -0.90
N GLY A 15 1.65 -8.11 -0.09
CA GLY A 15 2.24 -8.85 1.02
C GLY A 15 3.22 -9.92 0.56
N TYR A 16 2.90 -10.64 -0.51
CA TYR A 16 3.81 -11.61 -1.12
C TYR A 16 5.05 -10.92 -1.70
N ALA A 17 4.86 -9.81 -2.41
CA ALA A 17 5.98 -9.04 -2.96
C ALA A 17 6.91 -8.53 -1.85
N ALA A 18 6.35 -7.95 -0.79
CA ALA A 18 7.12 -7.47 0.36
C ALA A 18 7.85 -8.61 1.07
N ALA A 19 7.15 -9.72 1.34
CA ALA A 19 7.76 -10.85 2.04
C ALA A 19 8.91 -11.47 1.25
N ALA A 20 8.73 -11.68 -0.06
CA ALA A 20 9.78 -12.24 -0.92
C ALA A 20 10.98 -11.28 -1.07
N ASP A 21 10.74 -10.01 -1.37
CA ASP A 21 11.80 -9.01 -1.56
C ASP A 21 12.62 -8.82 -0.28
N LEU A 22 11.97 -8.67 0.86
CA LEU A 22 12.66 -8.50 2.14
C LEU A 22 13.45 -9.75 2.54
N THR A 23 12.89 -10.94 2.30
CA THR A 23 13.63 -12.20 2.50
C THR A 23 14.85 -12.29 1.61
N ALA A 24 14.74 -11.95 0.32
CA ALA A 24 15.85 -11.93 -0.62
C ALA A 24 16.98 -10.97 -0.20
N ARG A 25 16.63 -9.92 0.50
CA ARG A 25 17.60 -8.93 1.05
C ARG A 25 18.16 -9.32 2.42
N GLY A 26 17.82 -10.52 2.92
CA GLY A 26 18.40 -11.09 4.14
C GLY A 26 17.68 -10.73 5.43
N TYR A 27 16.46 -10.18 5.38
CA TYR A 27 15.65 -9.98 6.57
C TYR A 27 14.95 -11.26 7.01
N GLU A 28 14.79 -11.46 8.31
CA GLU A 28 13.92 -12.52 8.85
C GLU A 28 12.46 -12.05 8.68
N VAL A 29 11.75 -12.65 7.75
CA VAL A 29 10.37 -12.27 7.43
C VAL A 29 9.39 -13.28 7.99
N ARG A 30 8.37 -12.78 8.70
CA ARG A 30 7.23 -13.56 9.17
C ARG A 30 5.98 -13.09 8.45
N LEU A 31 5.31 -14.00 7.76
CA LEU A 31 4.11 -13.70 6.97
C LEU A 31 2.87 -14.19 7.69
N HIS A 32 1.93 -13.29 7.93
CA HIS A 32 0.62 -13.63 8.47
C HIS A 32 -0.46 -13.61 7.39
N ALA A 33 -1.31 -14.64 7.39
CA ALA A 33 -2.54 -14.69 6.61
C ALA A 33 -3.70 -15.16 7.47
N ARG A 34 -4.92 -14.71 7.15
CA ARG A 34 -6.13 -15.11 7.89
C ARG A 34 -6.53 -16.58 7.69
N ARG A 35 -6.13 -17.19 6.58
CA ARG A 35 -6.52 -18.55 6.18
C ARG A 35 -5.30 -19.40 5.95
N GLN A 36 -5.37 -20.61 6.45
CA GLN A 36 -4.32 -21.60 6.31
C GLN A 36 -4.08 -21.98 4.83
N GLU A 37 -5.15 -22.09 4.04
CA GLU A 37 -5.10 -22.45 2.62
C GLU A 37 -4.28 -21.44 1.78
N THR A 38 -4.12 -20.20 2.29
CA THR A 38 -3.26 -19.19 1.66
C THR A 38 -1.79 -19.49 1.88
N LEU A 39 -1.43 -20.16 2.98
CA LEU A 39 -0.07 -20.43 3.41
C LEU A 39 0.43 -21.82 3.00
N ASP A 40 -0.46 -22.78 2.82
CA ASP A 40 -0.09 -24.16 2.48
C ASP A 40 0.78 -24.27 1.22
N PRO A 41 0.47 -23.54 0.10
CA PRO A 41 1.30 -23.55 -1.09
C PRO A 41 2.74 -23.06 -0.85
N LEU A 42 2.95 -22.19 0.13
CA LEU A 42 4.31 -21.71 0.49
C LEU A 42 5.13 -22.81 1.17
N ARG A 43 4.47 -23.66 1.97
CA ARG A 43 5.13 -24.79 2.65
C ARG A 43 5.46 -25.91 1.67
N GLU A 44 4.53 -26.22 0.78
CA GLU A 44 4.67 -27.26 -0.22
C GLU A 44 5.77 -26.94 -1.25
N GLU A 45 5.86 -25.68 -1.68
CA GLU A 45 6.80 -25.21 -2.71
C GLU A 45 8.09 -24.61 -2.14
N GLY A 46 8.26 -24.61 -0.81
CA GLY A 46 9.46 -24.13 -0.14
C GLY A 46 9.61 -22.61 -0.06
N GLY A 47 8.55 -21.85 -0.32
CA GLY A 47 8.54 -20.40 -0.20
C GLY A 47 7.73 -19.65 -1.26
N ILE A 48 7.94 -18.34 -1.34
CA ILE A 48 7.33 -17.48 -2.36
C ILE A 48 8.21 -17.49 -3.60
N LYS A 49 7.64 -17.91 -4.72
CA LYS A 49 8.24 -17.79 -6.05
C LYS A 49 8.02 -16.39 -6.60
N THR A 50 9.06 -15.77 -7.11
CA THR A 50 8.98 -14.46 -7.76
C THR A 50 9.47 -14.50 -9.19
N ASN A 51 8.86 -13.65 -10.03
CA ASN A 51 9.28 -13.32 -11.38
C ASN A 51 9.42 -11.79 -11.52
N GLY A 52 9.85 -11.33 -12.68
CA GLY A 52 10.04 -9.90 -12.97
C GLY A 52 11.43 -9.41 -12.61
N ILE A 53 11.53 -8.32 -11.85
CA ILE A 53 12.82 -7.70 -11.47
C ILE A 53 13.65 -8.55 -10.50
N GLN A 54 13.01 -9.45 -9.81
CA GLN A 54 13.63 -10.40 -8.90
C GLN A 54 13.10 -11.80 -9.20
N LYS A 55 13.99 -12.77 -9.40
CA LYS A 55 13.62 -14.14 -9.75
C LYS A 55 14.18 -15.11 -8.71
N GLY A 56 13.36 -16.04 -8.26
CA GLY A 56 13.77 -17.08 -7.32
C GLY A 56 12.61 -17.64 -6.51
N VAL A 57 12.95 -18.53 -5.57
CA VAL A 57 12.04 -19.00 -4.52
C VAL A 57 12.63 -18.57 -3.20
N PHE A 58 11.85 -17.85 -2.41
CA PHE A 58 12.31 -17.24 -1.16
C PHE A 58 11.58 -17.88 0.03
N PRO A 59 12.31 -18.66 0.86
CA PRO A 59 11.73 -19.32 2.03
C PRO A 59 11.39 -18.27 3.10
N ILE A 60 10.13 -18.23 3.52
CA ILE A 60 9.67 -17.33 4.58
C ILE A 60 9.96 -17.97 5.94
N ALA A 61 10.62 -17.23 6.84
CA ALA A 61 11.07 -17.74 8.13
C ALA A 61 9.91 -18.30 8.98
N LEU A 62 8.75 -17.66 8.94
CA LEU A 62 7.52 -18.15 9.54
C LEU A 62 6.31 -17.70 8.70
N ALA A 63 5.51 -18.65 8.22
CA ALA A 63 4.21 -18.41 7.62
C ALA A 63 3.11 -18.96 8.56
N THR A 64 2.27 -18.09 9.13
CA THR A 64 1.34 -18.45 10.21
C THR A 64 0.01 -17.72 10.13
N THR A 65 -1.04 -18.34 10.68
CA THR A 65 -2.33 -17.70 10.92
C THR A 65 -2.47 -17.15 12.36
N GLU A 66 -1.46 -17.35 13.20
CA GLU A 66 -1.41 -16.91 14.58
C GLU A 66 -0.69 -15.55 14.63
N ILE A 67 -1.43 -14.49 14.93
CA ILE A 67 -0.92 -13.11 14.88
C ILE A 67 0.15 -12.85 15.93
N ASP A 68 0.02 -13.41 17.13
CA ASP A 68 0.99 -13.35 18.22
C ASP A 68 2.35 -13.90 17.79
N LYS A 69 2.37 -15.08 17.16
CA LYS A 69 3.59 -15.68 16.61
C LYS A 69 4.20 -14.86 15.48
N ALA A 70 3.34 -14.24 14.65
CA ALA A 70 3.82 -13.40 13.55
C ALA A 70 4.57 -12.16 14.04
N ILE A 71 4.11 -11.53 15.13
CA ILE A 71 4.69 -10.26 15.62
C ILE A 71 5.66 -10.41 16.80
N GLU A 72 5.86 -11.59 17.33
CA GLU A 72 6.75 -11.83 18.47
C GLU A 72 8.19 -11.40 18.20
N GLY A 73 8.66 -10.38 18.91
CA GLY A 73 10.05 -9.90 18.84
C GLY A 73 10.47 -9.37 17.47
N VAL A 74 9.53 -8.84 16.66
CA VAL A 74 9.86 -8.18 15.40
C VAL A 74 10.25 -6.71 15.63
N ASP A 75 11.10 -6.20 14.74
CA ASP A 75 11.55 -4.80 14.75
C ASP A 75 10.58 -3.88 13.99
N LEU A 76 9.75 -4.45 13.11
CA LEU A 76 8.78 -3.72 12.28
C LEU A 76 7.57 -4.60 11.97
N ILE A 77 6.37 -4.03 12.13
CA ILE A 77 5.14 -4.60 11.59
C ILE A 77 4.79 -3.86 10.30
N MET A 78 4.68 -4.60 9.20
CA MET A 78 4.21 -4.07 7.92
C MET A 78 2.80 -4.56 7.65
N LEU A 79 1.83 -3.64 7.64
CA LEU A 79 0.42 -3.93 7.37
C LEU A 79 0.16 -3.75 5.87
N VAL A 80 -0.05 -4.88 5.16
CA VAL A 80 -0.22 -4.92 3.69
C VAL A 80 -1.57 -5.53 3.34
N VAL A 81 -2.63 -4.82 3.70
CA VAL A 81 -4.02 -5.26 3.53
C VAL A 81 -4.91 -4.13 3.03
N PRO A 82 -6.05 -4.44 2.41
CA PRO A 82 -7.07 -3.43 2.12
C PRO A 82 -7.57 -2.74 3.39
N SER A 83 -7.94 -1.46 3.30
CA SER A 83 -8.41 -0.65 4.45
C SER A 83 -9.59 -1.27 5.21
N VAL A 84 -10.45 -2.01 4.53
CA VAL A 84 -11.57 -2.76 5.16
C VAL A 84 -11.10 -3.83 6.15
N ALA A 85 -9.83 -4.21 6.13
CA ALA A 85 -9.27 -5.18 7.07
C ALA A 85 -8.59 -4.50 8.29
N HIS A 86 -8.44 -3.17 8.30
CA HIS A 86 -7.75 -2.43 9.36
C HIS A 86 -8.41 -2.66 10.72
N GLU A 87 -9.73 -2.60 10.82
CA GLU A 87 -10.46 -2.86 12.07
C GLU A 87 -10.12 -4.24 12.66
N ASN A 88 -10.15 -5.27 11.80
CA ASN A 88 -9.85 -6.62 12.25
C ASN A 88 -8.40 -6.76 12.75
N TYR A 89 -7.42 -6.23 12.02
CA TYR A 89 -6.02 -6.25 12.46
C TYR A 89 -5.78 -5.39 13.69
N ALA A 90 -6.46 -4.25 13.83
CA ALA A 90 -6.37 -3.43 15.03
C ALA A 90 -6.86 -4.18 16.26
N ARG A 91 -7.99 -4.89 16.17
CA ARG A 91 -8.49 -5.74 17.28
C ARG A 91 -7.53 -6.87 17.66
N LEU A 92 -6.91 -7.50 16.67
CA LEU A 92 -5.94 -8.58 16.92
C LEU A 92 -4.65 -8.05 17.54
N LEU A 93 -4.19 -6.88 17.10
CA LEU A 93 -2.91 -6.31 17.52
C LEU A 93 -2.98 -5.55 18.85
N ALA A 94 -4.10 -4.87 19.13
CA ALA A 94 -4.23 -4.02 20.32
C ALA A 94 -3.76 -4.67 21.65
N PRO A 95 -4.10 -5.93 21.95
CA PRO A 95 -3.63 -6.57 23.20
C PRO A 95 -2.17 -7.01 23.18
N LEU A 96 -1.50 -6.97 22.01
CA LEU A 96 -0.16 -7.54 21.80
C LEU A 96 0.91 -6.48 21.50
N LEU A 97 0.49 -5.27 21.09
CA LEU A 97 1.41 -4.20 20.70
C LEU A 97 2.17 -3.63 21.89
N THR A 98 3.42 -3.27 21.61
CA THR A 98 4.23 -2.42 22.50
C THR A 98 4.40 -1.05 21.88
N PRO A 99 4.57 0.03 22.68
CA PRO A 99 4.76 1.39 22.17
C PRO A 99 5.99 1.55 21.27
N GLU A 100 6.97 0.67 21.42
CA GLU A 100 8.24 0.72 20.69
C GLU A 100 8.15 0.10 19.29
N THR A 101 7.17 -0.80 19.05
CA THR A 101 7.09 -1.52 17.78
C THR A 101 6.47 -0.63 16.70
N PRO A 102 7.25 -0.20 15.68
CA PRO A 102 6.73 0.63 14.61
C PRO A 102 5.81 -0.17 13.67
N ILE A 103 4.81 0.53 13.12
CA ILE A 103 3.86 -0.05 12.16
C ILE A 103 3.92 0.74 10.86
N PHE A 104 4.22 0.05 9.77
CA PHE A 104 4.19 0.59 8.42
C PHE A 104 2.94 0.11 7.67
N VAL A 105 2.02 1.03 7.38
CA VAL A 105 0.83 0.78 6.57
C VAL A 105 1.20 0.94 5.09
N ASN A 106 1.22 -0.15 4.36
CA ASN A 106 1.74 -0.21 2.99
C ASN A 106 0.72 -0.86 2.02
N PRO A 107 -0.09 -0.08 1.34
CA PRO A 107 -0.19 1.39 1.38
C PRO A 107 -1.17 1.91 2.44
N GLY A 108 -1.02 3.20 2.80
CA GLY A 108 -2.01 3.92 3.58
C GLY A 108 -3.14 4.50 2.72
N HIS A 109 -2.85 4.79 1.44
CA HIS A 109 -3.79 5.45 0.53
C HIS A 109 -4.32 6.77 1.11
N THR A 110 -5.63 6.85 1.35
CA THR A 110 -6.29 8.06 1.86
C THR A 110 -6.50 7.93 3.37
N GLY A 111 -5.50 8.35 4.16
CA GLY A 111 -5.59 8.41 5.62
C GLY A 111 -5.49 7.04 6.31
N GLY A 112 -4.82 6.06 5.72
CA GLY A 112 -4.73 4.69 6.25
C GLY A 112 -4.08 4.59 7.61
N ALA A 113 -2.97 5.30 7.86
CA ALA A 113 -2.33 5.31 9.18
C ALA A 113 -3.21 5.97 10.24
N LEU A 114 -3.87 7.08 9.91
CA LEU A 114 -4.83 7.73 10.79
C LEU A 114 -6.01 6.81 11.12
N HIS A 115 -6.57 6.17 10.08
CA HIS A 115 -7.66 5.21 10.25
C HIS A 115 -7.23 4.04 11.14
N PHE A 116 -6.09 3.44 10.86
CA PHE A 116 -5.59 2.29 11.63
C PHE A 116 -5.33 2.63 13.10
N VAL A 117 -4.71 3.78 13.39
CA VAL A 117 -4.53 4.25 14.78
C VAL A 117 -5.87 4.47 15.49
N ASN A 118 -6.86 4.99 14.75
CA ASN A 118 -8.19 5.17 15.32
C ASN A 118 -8.88 3.82 15.64
N GLU A 119 -8.71 2.82 14.77
CA GLU A 119 -9.20 1.47 15.04
C GLU A 119 -8.48 0.79 16.20
N LEU A 120 -7.16 1.01 16.37
CA LEU A 120 -6.43 0.56 17.58
C LEU A 120 -6.99 1.17 18.86
N ARG A 121 -7.31 2.47 18.84
CA ARG A 121 -7.94 3.15 19.99
C ARG A 121 -9.32 2.57 20.33
N LYS A 122 -10.16 2.33 19.32
CA LYS A 122 -11.46 1.66 19.49
C LYS A 122 -11.30 0.25 20.04
N ALA A 123 -10.21 -0.43 19.71
CA ALA A 123 -9.87 -1.75 20.24
C ALA A 123 -9.25 -1.72 21.65
N GLY A 124 -9.13 -0.54 22.27
CA GLY A 124 -8.64 -0.37 23.63
C GLY A 124 -7.14 -0.09 23.77
N TYR A 125 -6.40 0.08 22.66
CA TYR A 125 -5.00 0.48 22.73
C TYR A 125 -4.87 1.97 23.00
N ILE A 126 -4.41 2.32 24.20
CA ILE A 126 -4.36 3.71 24.69
C ILE A 126 -2.98 4.36 24.54
N ASP A 127 -1.92 3.55 24.40
CA ASP A 127 -0.57 4.04 24.25
C ASP A 127 -0.33 4.71 22.92
N GLN A 128 0.78 5.44 22.80
CA GLN A 128 1.20 5.99 21.53
C GLN A 128 1.78 4.89 20.65
N VAL A 129 1.36 4.87 19.40
CA VAL A 129 1.90 3.97 18.41
C VAL A 129 2.65 4.78 17.33
N LYS A 130 3.81 4.29 16.93
CA LYS A 130 4.60 4.85 15.82
C LYS A 130 4.10 4.24 14.53
N THR A 131 3.23 4.95 13.82
CA THR A 131 2.77 4.51 12.51
C THR A 131 3.30 5.39 11.41
N CYS A 132 3.44 4.82 10.23
CA CYS A 132 3.74 5.55 9.00
C CYS A 132 3.03 4.90 7.82
N GLU A 133 2.97 5.62 6.72
CA GLU A 133 2.30 5.16 5.51
C GLU A 133 3.00 5.65 4.25
N THR A 134 2.71 4.98 3.14
CA THR A 134 3.00 5.48 1.80
C THR A 134 1.70 5.76 1.04
N VAL A 135 1.75 6.70 0.11
CA VAL A 135 0.58 7.11 -0.71
C VAL A 135 0.00 5.94 -1.52
N THR A 136 0.86 5.04 -1.98
CA THR A 136 0.48 3.81 -2.69
C THR A 136 1.42 2.67 -2.31
N LEU A 137 1.16 1.47 -2.81
CA LEU A 137 1.99 0.29 -2.54
C LEU A 137 3.43 0.51 -3.04
N THR A 138 4.39 0.05 -2.26
CA THR A 138 5.83 0.13 -2.60
C THR A 138 6.22 -0.69 -3.84
N TYR A 139 5.38 -1.64 -4.23
CA TYR A 139 5.60 -2.55 -5.36
C TYR A 139 4.53 -2.41 -6.43
N ILE A 140 4.94 -2.43 -7.70
CA ILE A 140 4.06 -2.75 -8.81
C ILE A 140 4.17 -4.26 -9.02
N CYS A 141 3.14 -4.99 -8.60
CA CYS A 141 3.21 -6.45 -8.53
C CYS A 141 1.84 -7.13 -8.76
N ARG A 142 1.89 -8.41 -9.12
CA ARG A 142 0.69 -9.24 -9.29
C ARG A 142 0.95 -10.65 -8.79
N LYS A 143 0.10 -11.18 -7.91
CA LYS A 143 0.09 -12.60 -7.56
C LYS A 143 -0.54 -13.38 -8.73
N THR A 144 0.22 -14.28 -9.32
CA THR A 144 -0.14 -15.01 -10.55
C THR A 144 -0.44 -16.49 -10.30
N ALA A 145 -0.01 -17.02 -9.15
CA ALA A 145 -0.36 -18.35 -8.68
C ALA A 145 -0.41 -18.41 -7.14
N PRO A 146 -0.87 -19.49 -6.53
CA PRO A 146 -1.02 -19.60 -5.07
C PRO A 146 0.25 -19.25 -4.28
N ASN A 147 1.44 -19.58 -4.80
CA ASN A 147 2.73 -19.28 -4.19
C ASN A 147 3.58 -18.28 -5.01
N THR A 148 3.06 -17.71 -6.12
CA THR A 148 3.86 -16.93 -7.07
C THR A 148 3.40 -15.48 -7.15
N VAL A 149 4.33 -14.55 -7.12
CA VAL A 149 4.11 -13.13 -7.35
C VAL A 149 5.10 -12.58 -8.39
N ASP A 150 4.58 -11.86 -9.37
CA ASP A 150 5.40 -11.12 -10.34
C ASP A 150 5.62 -9.72 -9.80
N ILE A 151 6.89 -9.30 -9.65
CA ILE A 151 7.29 -7.96 -9.21
C ILE A 151 7.84 -7.23 -10.42
N PHE A 152 7.08 -6.26 -10.95
CA PHE A 152 7.43 -5.55 -12.18
C PHE A 152 8.42 -4.41 -11.92
N SER A 153 8.20 -3.65 -10.83
CA SER A 153 9.08 -2.57 -10.41
C SER A 153 8.78 -2.12 -8.97
N PHE A 154 9.68 -1.29 -8.41
CA PHE A 154 9.38 -0.48 -7.23
C PHE A 154 8.68 0.80 -7.66
N THR A 155 7.74 1.28 -6.83
CA THR A 155 7.09 2.57 -7.05
C THR A 155 8.08 3.69 -6.78
N LYS A 156 8.29 4.58 -7.76
CA LYS A 156 9.21 5.71 -7.66
C LYS A 156 8.54 6.92 -7.01
N ASN A 157 9.36 7.84 -6.47
CA ASN A 157 8.92 9.10 -5.86
C ASN A 157 7.77 8.90 -4.87
N LEU A 158 7.89 7.87 -4.06
CA LEU A 158 6.82 7.39 -3.18
C LEU A 158 6.68 8.30 -1.96
N LYS A 159 5.62 9.10 -1.89
CA LYS A 159 5.36 9.96 -0.74
C LYS A 159 5.11 9.12 0.51
N PHE A 160 5.75 9.54 1.59
CA PHE A 160 5.77 8.88 2.89
C PHE A 160 5.44 9.88 3.98
N ALA A 161 4.60 9.50 4.93
CA ALA A 161 4.30 10.29 6.12
C ALA A 161 4.16 9.39 7.36
N ALA A 162 4.30 10.00 8.54
CA ALA A 162 4.05 9.31 9.81
C ALA A 162 2.85 9.92 10.55
N PHE A 163 2.20 9.07 11.36
CA PHE A 163 1.16 9.49 12.29
C PHE A 163 1.35 8.80 13.66
N PRO A 164 1.40 9.57 14.76
CA PRO A 164 1.49 11.05 14.85
C PRO A 164 2.74 11.62 14.16
N GLY A 165 2.61 12.82 13.57
CA GLY A 165 3.67 13.47 12.78
C GLY A 165 4.98 13.69 13.52
N LYS A 166 4.98 13.76 14.86
CA LYS A 166 6.21 13.89 15.67
C LYS A 166 7.21 12.74 15.47
N PHE A 167 6.74 11.58 15.00
CA PHE A 167 7.58 10.42 14.71
C PHE A 167 8.11 10.40 13.28
N ALA A 168 7.76 11.38 12.44
CA ALA A 168 8.10 11.37 11.02
C ALA A 168 9.61 11.27 10.75
N PRO A 169 10.51 12.02 11.42
CA PRO A 169 11.95 11.87 11.20
C PRO A 169 12.44 10.45 11.57
N GLU A 170 12.04 9.94 12.73
CA GLU A 170 12.45 8.61 13.19
C GLU A 170 11.99 7.50 12.23
N MET A 171 10.72 7.54 11.84
CA MET A 171 10.13 6.54 10.94
C MET A 171 10.71 6.62 9.53
N PHE A 172 11.04 7.82 9.07
CA PHE A 172 11.68 8.01 7.77
C PHE A 172 13.08 7.39 7.74
N GLU A 173 13.92 7.69 8.73
CA GLU A 173 15.27 7.12 8.84
C GLU A 173 15.23 5.59 9.01
N LEU A 174 14.20 5.06 9.68
CA LEU A 174 13.98 3.64 9.84
C LEU A 174 13.64 2.95 8.51
N LEU A 175 12.77 3.56 7.69
CA LEU A 175 12.23 2.95 6.47
C LEU A 175 13.05 3.26 5.21
N LYS A 176 13.83 4.35 5.19
CA LYS A 176 14.64 4.75 4.03
C LYS A 176 15.61 3.67 3.54
N PRO A 177 16.30 2.91 4.41
CA PRO A 177 17.14 1.80 3.97
C PRO A 177 16.35 0.63 3.34
N LEU A 178 15.10 0.43 3.77
CA LEU A 178 14.22 -0.60 3.20
C LEU A 178 13.65 -0.16 1.84
N TYR A 179 13.29 1.11 1.73
CA TYR A 179 12.64 1.67 0.54
C TYR A 179 13.29 3.02 0.17
N PRO A 180 14.40 2.99 -0.59
CA PRO A 180 15.13 4.22 -0.97
C PRO A 180 14.30 5.23 -1.76
N GLU A 181 13.20 4.80 -2.38
CA GLU A 181 12.33 5.65 -3.21
C GLU A 181 11.34 6.49 -2.39
N ILE A 182 11.25 6.30 -1.06
CA ILE A 182 10.34 7.10 -0.24
C ILE A 182 10.84 8.54 -0.10
N THR A 183 9.89 9.46 -0.10
CA THR A 183 10.12 10.90 0.13
C THR A 183 9.24 11.36 1.28
N LEU A 184 9.86 11.89 2.34
CA LEU A 184 9.12 12.42 3.48
C LEU A 184 8.31 13.65 3.08
N VAL A 185 7.01 13.63 3.41
CA VAL A 185 6.10 14.75 3.23
C VAL A 185 5.59 15.27 4.59
N SER A 186 4.88 16.40 4.57
CA SER A 186 4.54 17.15 5.78
C SER A 186 3.61 16.41 6.74
N SER A 187 2.70 15.60 6.21
CA SER A 187 1.69 14.91 7.02
C SER A 187 0.98 13.80 6.25
N VAL A 188 0.22 12.97 6.96
CA VAL A 188 -0.69 11.97 6.36
C VAL A 188 -1.86 12.62 5.59
N LEU A 189 -2.12 13.91 5.78
CA LEU A 189 -3.06 14.64 4.92
C LEU A 189 -2.47 14.86 3.52
N GLU A 190 -1.16 15.07 3.43
CA GLU A 190 -0.50 15.18 2.14
C GLU A 190 -0.46 13.85 1.38
N THR A 191 -0.14 12.74 2.04
CA THR A 191 -0.28 11.41 1.41
C THR A 191 -1.71 11.14 0.98
N ALA A 192 -2.69 11.43 1.84
CA ALA A 192 -4.11 11.23 1.54
C ALA A 192 -4.58 12.04 0.33
N LEU A 193 -4.28 13.35 0.30
CA LEU A 193 -4.73 14.26 -0.74
C LEU A 193 -3.90 14.18 -2.03
N THR A 194 -2.73 13.55 -2.01
CA THR A 194 -1.96 13.22 -3.21
C THR A 194 -2.40 11.91 -3.85
N ASN A 195 -3.16 11.08 -3.14
CA ASN A 195 -3.65 9.81 -3.68
C ASN A 195 -4.70 10.05 -4.79
N ILE A 196 -4.27 9.88 -6.03
CA ILE A 196 -5.13 10.06 -7.22
C ILE A 196 -6.05 8.86 -7.48
N ASN A 197 -5.85 7.72 -6.81
CA ASN A 197 -6.68 6.52 -7.04
C ASN A 197 -8.15 6.78 -6.72
N ALA A 198 -8.44 7.62 -5.73
CA ALA A 198 -9.81 7.93 -5.33
C ALA A 198 -10.59 8.68 -6.43
N VAL A 199 -9.94 9.59 -7.15
CA VAL A 199 -10.58 10.36 -8.23
C VAL A 199 -10.57 9.63 -9.56
N PHE A 200 -9.73 8.63 -9.73
CA PHE A 200 -9.55 7.90 -10.99
C PHE A 200 -10.30 6.56 -11.04
N HIS A 201 -10.00 5.66 -10.10
CA HIS A 201 -10.56 4.31 -10.15
C HIS A 201 -12.04 4.25 -9.77
N ALA A 202 -12.48 5.05 -8.79
CA ALA A 202 -13.86 5.03 -8.32
C ALA A 202 -14.85 5.43 -9.42
N PRO A 203 -14.70 6.59 -10.11
CA PRO A 203 -15.61 6.94 -11.21
C PRO A 203 -15.44 5.99 -12.40
N GLY A 204 -14.22 5.56 -12.73
CA GLY A 204 -13.97 4.61 -13.81
C GLY A 204 -14.71 3.29 -13.61
N MET A 205 -14.71 2.73 -12.41
CA MET A 205 -15.44 1.50 -12.10
C MET A 205 -16.95 1.73 -12.04
N LEU A 206 -17.40 2.78 -11.37
CA LEU A 206 -18.83 3.04 -11.19
C LEU A 206 -19.54 3.34 -12.51
N MET A 207 -18.93 4.14 -13.37
CA MET A 207 -19.52 4.50 -14.66
C MET A 207 -19.47 3.39 -15.72
N ASN A 208 -18.66 2.35 -15.48
CA ASN A 208 -18.64 1.16 -16.31
C ASN A 208 -19.35 -0.05 -15.67
N ALA A 209 -20.11 0.13 -14.59
CA ALA A 209 -20.70 -0.97 -13.85
C ALA A 209 -21.54 -1.90 -14.74
N GLY A 210 -22.41 -1.34 -15.58
CA GLY A 210 -23.21 -2.15 -16.52
C GLY A 210 -22.37 -2.87 -17.58
N TRP A 211 -21.28 -2.25 -18.04
CA TRP A 211 -20.37 -2.89 -18.98
C TRP A 211 -19.57 -4.02 -18.33
N ILE A 212 -19.14 -3.81 -17.07
CA ILE A 212 -18.47 -4.85 -16.28
C ILE A 212 -19.38 -6.07 -16.10
N GLU A 213 -20.65 -5.85 -15.80
CA GLU A 213 -21.64 -6.93 -15.63
C GLU A 213 -21.90 -7.67 -16.96
N ASP A 214 -22.09 -6.93 -18.06
CA ASP A 214 -22.39 -7.50 -19.37
C ASP A 214 -21.22 -8.32 -19.94
N THR A 215 -20.00 -7.79 -19.82
CA THR A 215 -18.79 -8.45 -20.36
C THR A 215 -18.15 -9.44 -19.38
N GLY A 216 -18.61 -9.53 -18.14
CA GLY A 216 -17.92 -10.28 -17.09
C GLY A 216 -16.53 -9.70 -16.75
N GLY A 217 -16.30 -8.42 -17.06
CA GLY A 217 -15.03 -7.74 -16.87
C GLY A 217 -14.02 -7.95 -18.01
N ASP A 218 -14.41 -8.52 -19.12
CA ASP A 218 -13.55 -8.72 -20.29
C ASP A 218 -13.46 -7.44 -21.15
N PHE A 219 -12.72 -6.46 -20.64
CA PHE A 219 -12.35 -5.22 -21.34
C PHE A 219 -11.10 -4.59 -20.73
N LEU A 220 -10.44 -3.71 -21.49
CA LEU A 220 -9.24 -3.00 -21.05
C LEU A 220 -9.62 -1.72 -20.31
N PHE A 221 -9.64 -1.79 -18.97
CA PHE A 221 -10.08 -0.69 -18.09
C PHE A 221 -9.49 0.68 -18.48
N TYR A 222 -8.17 0.75 -18.68
CA TYR A 222 -7.49 2.02 -18.97
C TYR A 222 -7.68 2.52 -20.40
N ARG A 223 -8.02 1.66 -21.34
CA ARG A 223 -8.16 2.04 -22.77
C ARG A 223 -9.62 2.18 -23.20
N GLU A 224 -10.44 1.22 -22.78
CA GLU A 224 -11.83 1.13 -23.20
C GLU A 224 -12.78 1.69 -22.12
N GLY A 225 -12.38 1.52 -20.83
CA GLY A 225 -13.18 1.94 -19.69
C GLY A 225 -13.05 3.43 -19.36
N ILE A 226 -11.98 4.11 -19.75
CA ILE A 226 -11.81 5.55 -19.47
C ILE A 226 -12.05 6.32 -20.77
N THR A 227 -13.32 6.60 -21.02
CA THR A 227 -13.73 7.41 -22.18
C THR A 227 -13.56 8.92 -21.89
N PRO A 228 -13.57 9.79 -22.92
CA PRO A 228 -13.54 11.24 -22.70
C PRO A 228 -14.64 11.77 -21.78
N ALA A 229 -15.79 11.10 -21.73
CA ALA A 229 -16.87 11.45 -20.79
C ALA A 229 -16.49 11.17 -19.33
N ILE A 230 -15.90 10.00 -19.09
CA ILE A 230 -15.40 9.62 -17.77
C ILE A 230 -14.18 10.47 -17.38
N GLY A 231 -13.32 10.84 -18.33
CA GLY A 231 -12.20 11.75 -18.11
C GLY A 231 -12.64 13.12 -17.59
N ARG A 232 -13.76 13.67 -18.08
CA ARG A 232 -14.33 14.93 -17.54
C ARG A 232 -14.78 14.78 -16.09
N VAL A 233 -15.43 13.68 -15.74
CA VAL A 233 -15.83 13.42 -14.33
C VAL A 233 -14.58 13.27 -13.42
N ILE A 234 -13.54 12.62 -13.90
CA ILE A 234 -12.26 12.54 -13.17
C ILE A 234 -11.67 13.93 -12.94
N ALA A 235 -11.67 14.80 -13.97
CA ALA A 235 -11.16 16.16 -13.85
C ALA A 235 -11.97 17.02 -12.87
N ASP A 236 -13.29 16.89 -12.85
CA ASP A 236 -14.16 17.60 -11.90
C ASP A 236 -13.89 17.13 -10.46
N LEU A 237 -13.83 15.81 -10.21
CA LEU A 237 -13.47 15.26 -8.90
C LEU A 237 -12.06 15.66 -8.46
N ASP A 238 -11.12 15.72 -9.40
CA ASP A 238 -9.76 16.18 -9.10
C ASP A 238 -9.73 17.66 -8.70
N SER A 239 -10.55 18.48 -9.34
CA SER A 239 -10.71 19.89 -8.96
C SER A 239 -11.24 20.05 -7.53
N GLU A 240 -12.21 19.23 -7.12
CA GLU A 240 -12.72 19.20 -5.74
C GLU A 240 -11.61 18.77 -4.76
N ARG A 241 -10.87 17.70 -5.06
CA ARG A 241 -9.72 17.24 -4.26
C ARG A 241 -8.69 18.37 -4.09
N MET A 242 -8.33 19.05 -5.18
CA MET A 242 -7.39 20.17 -5.17
C MET A 242 -7.90 21.35 -4.34
N ALA A 243 -9.20 21.65 -4.40
CA ALA A 243 -9.81 22.71 -3.60
C ALA A 243 -9.76 22.37 -2.10
N VAL A 244 -10.04 21.14 -1.71
CA VAL A 244 -9.90 20.67 -0.33
C VAL A 244 -8.44 20.76 0.14
N ALA A 245 -7.49 20.30 -0.67
CA ALA A 245 -6.07 20.40 -0.35
C ALA A 245 -5.63 21.85 -0.13
N LYS A 246 -6.04 22.75 -1.00
CA LYS A 246 -5.77 24.19 -0.89
C LYS A 246 -6.38 24.78 0.39
N ALA A 247 -7.60 24.43 0.73
CA ALA A 247 -8.28 24.92 1.94
C ALA A 247 -7.58 24.44 3.23
N LEU A 248 -6.97 23.26 3.19
CA LEU A 248 -6.19 22.70 4.29
C LEU A 248 -4.70 23.11 4.29
N GLY A 249 -4.27 23.91 3.31
CA GLY A 249 -2.86 24.30 3.16
C GLY A 249 -1.93 23.15 2.82
N VAL A 250 -2.44 22.09 2.20
CA VAL A 250 -1.69 20.87 1.88
C VAL A 250 -1.16 20.94 0.45
N PRO A 251 0.17 20.82 0.23
CA PRO A 251 0.74 20.76 -1.11
C PRO A 251 0.27 19.51 -1.85
N THR A 252 -0.31 19.68 -3.04
CA THR A 252 -0.66 18.56 -3.91
C THR A 252 -0.63 19.00 -5.38
N ALA A 253 -0.42 18.04 -6.28
CA ALA A 253 -0.46 18.25 -7.71
C ALA A 253 -1.79 17.71 -8.28
N SER A 254 -2.15 18.18 -9.49
CA SER A 254 -3.31 17.65 -10.20
C SER A 254 -3.15 16.16 -10.55
N PHE A 255 -4.27 15.52 -10.87
CA PHE A 255 -4.25 14.13 -11.37
C PHE A 255 -3.30 14.00 -12.58
N LEU A 256 -3.41 14.89 -13.56
CA LEU A 256 -2.58 14.88 -14.77
C LEU A 256 -1.09 15.08 -14.47
N ASP A 257 -0.76 15.99 -13.54
CA ASP A 257 0.62 16.20 -13.11
C ASP A 257 1.19 14.96 -12.42
N ASN A 258 0.43 14.36 -11.51
CA ASN A 258 0.85 13.13 -10.82
C ASN A 258 1.02 11.97 -11.80
N PHE A 259 0.12 11.83 -12.78
CA PHE A 259 0.16 10.79 -13.79
C PHE A 259 1.39 10.92 -14.68
N TYR A 260 1.70 12.15 -15.11
CA TYR A 260 2.90 12.47 -15.87
C TYR A 260 4.18 12.21 -15.06
N GLN A 261 4.26 12.69 -13.81
CA GLN A 261 5.42 12.48 -12.93
C GLN A 261 5.68 11.01 -12.62
N ALA A 262 4.61 10.21 -12.58
CA ALA A 262 4.71 8.75 -12.42
C ALA A 262 5.14 8.02 -13.70
N GLY A 263 5.26 8.73 -14.84
CA GLY A 263 5.61 8.15 -16.14
C GLY A 263 4.48 7.32 -16.78
N LEU A 264 3.23 7.60 -16.38
CA LEU A 264 2.04 6.88 -16.84
C LEU A 264 1.36 7.56 -18.04
N THR A 265 1.80 8.77 -18.41
CA THR A 265 1.34 9.51 -19.57
C THR A 265 2.47 10.34 -20.19
N THR A 266 2.27 10.84 -21.41
CA THR A 266 3.22 11.73 -22.10
C THR A 266 2.93 13.20 -21.76
N LEU A 267 3.91 14.08 -22.02
CA LEU A 267 3.71 15.53 -21.88
C LEU A 267 2.62 16.05 -22.82
N GLU A 268 2.61 15.58 -24.05
CA GLU A 268 1.61 15.95 -25.06
C GLU A 268 0.19 15.59 -24.61
N ALA A 269 0.00 14.35 -24.14
CA ALA A 269 -1.29 13.88 -23.63
C ALA A 269 -1.72 14.65 -22.39
N LYS A 270 -0.79 14.98 -21.47
CA LYS A 270 -1.06 15.83 -20.32
C LYS A 270 -1.52 17.23 -20.72
N GLU A 271 -0.84 17.89 -21.68
CA GLU A 271 -1.16 19.26 -22.12
C GLU A 271 -2.46 19.35 -22.91
N SER A 272 -2.79 18.29 -23.67
CA SER A 272 -4.08 18.21 -24.37
C SER A 272 -5.25 17.87 -23.44
N GLY A 273 -4.97 17.42 -22.20
CA GLY A 273 -5.98 16.86 -21.30
C GLY A 273 -6.46 15.46 -21.68
N ASP A 274 -5.84 14.87 -22.67
CA ASP A 274 -6.16 13.54 -23.23
C ASP A 274 -5.06 12.55 -22.78
N CYS A 275 -5.06 12.23 -21.50
CA CYS A 275 -3.96 11.53 -20.85
C CYS A 275 -4.15 10.01 -20.69
N LEU A 276 -5.09 9.43 -21.45
CA LEU A 276 -5.37 8.00 -21.36
C LEU A 276 -5.41 7.33 -22.72
#